data_6bfd29657ec9f6c813516085533a1cbd
#
_entry.id   6bfd29657ec9f6c813516085533a1cbd
#
_cell.length_a   1.000
_cell.length_b   1.000
_cell.length_c   1.000
_cell.angle_alpha   90.00
_cell.angle_beta   90.00
_cell.angle_gamma   90.00
#
_symmetry.space_group_name_H-M   'P 1'
#
loop_
_entity.id
_entity.type
_entity.pdbx_description
1 polymer ?
#
loop_
_entity_poly.entity_id
_entity_poly.type
_entity_poly.pdbx_seq_one_letter_code
_entity_poly.pdbx_strand_id
1 'polypeptide(L)'
;MLYSEITDKIINSFYKVYNVLGHGFLEKVYENALVIELESAGFAVLQQQNIKVYYENQVVGDYYADIIVNDLIILEIKAAEGLRDENKAQLINYLKATNKQVGLLFNFGKKPDFKRAIFSNERKEISELETQNPCLSAQSASHFCPTWG
;
A
#
# COMPACT_ATOMS: atom_id res chain seq x y z
N MET A 1 0.15 -5.10 16.97
CA MET A 1 0.32 -4.54 15.62
C MET A 1 -0.94 -4.77 14.81
N LEU A 2 -1.39 -3.79 14.06
CA LEU A 2 -2.65 -3.82 13.33
C LEU A 2 -2.67 -4.94 12.29
N TYR A 3 -3.66 -5.84 12.41
CA TYR A 3 -3.87 -7.00 11.53
C TYR A 3 -2.67 -7.95 11.43
N SER A 4 -1.90 -8.12 12.51
CA SER A 4 -0.67 -8.92 12.47
C SER A 4 -0.90 -10.39 12.07
N GLU A 5 -1.98 -11.03 12.53
CA GLU A 5 -2.28 -12.41 12.14
C GLU A 5 -2.53 -12.54 10.64
N ILE A 6 -3.27 -11.59 10.07
CA ILE A 6 -3.57 -11.60 8.64
C ILE A 6 -2.30 -11.33 7.85
N THR A 7 -1.52 -10.32 8.22
CA THR A 7 -0.28 -9.98 7.52
C THR A 7 0.74 -11.11 7.59
N ASP A 8 0.87 -11.79 8.72
CA ASP A 8 1.78 -12.92 8.85
C ASP A 8 1.41 -14.07 7.89
N LYS A 9 0.14 -14.38 7.75
CA LYS A 9 -0.34 -15.39 6.81
C LYS A 9 -0.10 -14.96 5.36
N ILE A 10 -0.28 -13.70 5.05
CA ILE A 10 0.01 -13.16 3.71
C ILE A 10 1.49 -13.26 3.41
N ILE A 11 2.36 -12.91 4.35
CA ILE A 11 3.81 -13.00 4.19
C ILE A 11 4.22 -14.47 3.98
N ASN A 12 3.64 -15.41 4.71
CA ASN A 12 3.88 -16.82 4.51
C ASN A 12 3.50 -17.27 3.09
N SER A 13 2.38 -16.79 2.57
CA SER A 13 1.96 -17.07 1.20
C SER A 13 2.93 -16.52 0.17
N PHE A 14 3.46 -15.31 0.41
CA PHE A 14 4.51 -14.72 -0.42
C PHE A 14 5.74 -15.62 -0.51
N TYR A 15 6.26 -16.06 0.63
CA TYR A 15 7.44 -16.93 0.65
C TYR A 15 7.15 -18.27 0.00
N LYS A 16 5.96 -18.83 0.16
CA LYS A 16 5.57 -20.07 -0.49
C LYS A 16 5.62 -19.95 -2.01
N VAL A 17 5.07 -18.86 -2.55
CA VAL A 17 5.12 -18.58 -4.00
C VAL A 17 6.58 -18.44 -4.45
N TYR A 18 7.38 -17.66 -3.72
CA TYR A 18 8.78 -17.44 -4.06
C TYR A 18 9.58 -18.77 -4.06
N ASN A 19 9.35 -19.60 -3.07
CA ASN A 19 10.07 -20.89 -2.96
C ASN A 19 9.76 -21.83 -4.11
N VAL A 20 8.56 -21.74 -4.69
CA VAL A 20 8.17 -22.57 -5.83
C VAL A 20 8.65 -21.97 -7.15
N LEU A 21 8.42 -20.67 -7.37
CA LEU A 21 8.66 -20.02 -8.66
C LEU A 21 10.08 -19.46 -8.80
N GLY A 22 10.74 -19.08 -7.71
CA GLY A 22 12.01 -18.37 -7.77
C GLY A 22 11.88 -16.98 -8.39
N HIS A 23 13.01 -16.39 -8.79
CA HIS A 23 13.03 -15.10 -9.45
C HIS A 23 13.05 -15.22 -10.96
N GLY A 24 12.78 -14.14 -11.67
CA GLY A 24 12.96 -14.04 -13.12
C GLY A 24 11.68 -13.94 -13.93
N PHE A 25 10.52 -14.21 -13.34
CA PHE A 25 9.26 -14.01 -14.03
C PHE A 25 8.83 -12.54 -13.98
N LEU A 26 7.89 -12.16 -14.86
CA LEU A 26 7.26 -10.86 -14.83
C LEU A 26 6.33 -10.73 -13.62
N GLU A 27 6.12 -9.51 -13.16
CA GLU A 27 5.31 -9.24 -11.95
C GLU A 27 3.95 -9.91 -11.97
N LYS A 28 3.28 -9.94 -13.13
CA LYS A 28 1.92 -10.50 -13.25
C LYS A 28 1.86 -11.99 -12.93
N VAL A 29 2.93 -12.74 -13.21
CA VAL A 29 3.01 -14.16 -12.87
C VAL A 29 2.97 -14.34 -11.35
N TYR A 30 3.75 -13.53 -10.63
CA TYR A 30 3.78 -13.58 -9.17
C TYR A 30 2.46 -13.11 -8.54
N GLU A 31 1.88 -12.06 -9.09
CA GLU A 31 0.59 -11.57 -8.64
C GLU A 31 -0.48 -12.66 -8.73
N ASN A 32 -0.58 -13.31 -9.88
CA ASN A 32 -1.57 -14.37 -10.09
C ASN A 32 -1.31 -15.58 -9.19
N ALA A 33 -0.05 -15.97 -9.02
CA ALA A 33 0.31 -17.08 -8.13
C ALA A 33 -0.02 -16.75 -6.67
N LEU A 34 0.25 -15.53 -6.24
CA LEU A 34 -0.06 -15.09 -4.88
C LEU A 34 -1.56 -15.10 -4.62
N VAL A 35 -2.37 -14.67 -5.60
CA VAL A 35 -3.84 -14.74 -5.49
C VAL A 35 -4.31 -16.18 -5.22
N ILE A 36 -3.74 -17.15 -5.95
CA ILE A 36 -4.07 -18.58 -5.75
C ILE A 36 -3.77 -19.01 -4.31
N GLU A 37 -2.58 -18.67 -3.81
CA GLU A 37 -2.19 -19.02 -2.44
C GLU A 37 -3.06 -18.34 -1.39
N LEU A 38 -3.36 -17.06 -1.58
CA LEU A 38 -4.19 -16.31 -0.63
C LEU A 38 -5.63 -16.85 -0.59
N GLU A 39 -6.20 -17.16 -1.74
CA GLU A 39 -7.53 -17.75 -1.80
C GLU A 39 -7.56 -19.15 -1.15
N SER A 40 -6.52 -19.95 -1.37
CA SER A 40 -6.36 -21.25 -0.72
C SER A 40 -6.24 -21.13 0.81
N ALA A 41 -5.70 -20.02 1.30
CA ALA A 41 -5.61 -19.73 2.72
C ALA A 41 -6.92 -19.19 3.32
N GLY A 42 -7.95 -19.02 2.50
CA GLY A 42 -9.27 -18.58 2.95
C GLY A 42 -9.53 -17.08 2.86
N PHE A 43 -8.63 -16.32 2.25
CA PHE A 43 -8.82 -14.88 2.10
C PHE A 43 -9.71 -14.54 0.92
N ALA A 44 -10.48 -13.47 1.08
CA ALA A 44 -11.16 -12.81 -0.04
C ALA A 44 -10.14 -11.89 -0.74
N VAL A 45 -9.97 -12.07 -2.05
CA VAL A 45 -8.92 -11.40 -2.81
C VAL A 45 -9.52 -10.68 -4.01
N LEU A 46 -9.14 -9.41 -4.19
CA LEU A 46 -9.49 -8.61 -5.35
C LEU A 46 -8.20 -8.16 -6.03
N GLN A 47 -8.14 -8.30 -7.36
CA GLN A 47 -7.00 -7.86 -8.16
C GLN A 47 -7.32 -6.57 -8.90
N GLN A 48 -6.29 -5.75 -9.09
CA GLN A 48 -6.35 -4.54 -9.94
C GLN A 48 -7.52 -3.65 -9.59
N GLN A 49 -7.65 -3.34 -8.30
CA GLN A 49 -8.71 -2.47 -7.81
C GLN A 49 -8.35 -1.01 -8.02
N ASN A 50 -9.29 -0.25 -8.55
CA ASN A 50 -9.08 1.16 -8.85
C ASN A 50 -8.96 2.00 -7.58
N ILE A 51 -7.96 2.87 -7.56
CA ILE A 51 -7.75 3.87 -6.50
C ILE A 51 -7.73 5.24 -7.17
N LYS A 52 -8.68 6.08 -6.82
CA LYS A 52 -8.75 7.46 -7.33
C LYS A 52 -8.23 8.41 -6.28
N VAL A 53 -7.39 9.35 -6.71
CA VAL A 53 -6.88 10.43 -5.86
C VAL A 53 -7.64 11.70 -6.22
N TYR A 54 -8.19 12.38 -5.22
CA TYR A 54 -8.97 13.60 -5.40
C TYR A 54 -8.22 14.81 -4.86
N TYR A 55 -8.35 15.90 -5.56
CA TYR A 55 -7.90 17.21 -5.10
C TYR A 55 -8.97 18.22 -5.46
N GLU A 56 -9.44 19.00 -4.49
CA GLU A 56 -10.54 19.95 -4.69
C GLU A 56 -11.76 19.29 -5.34
N ASN A 57 -12.12 18.08 -4.88
CA ASN A 57 -13.22 17.24 -5.39
C ASN A 57 -13.10 16.82 -6.86
N GLN A 58 -11.90 16.96 -7.43
CA GLN A 58 -11.63 16.52 -8.79
C GLN A 58 -10.64 15.37 -8.78
N VAL A 59 -10.81 14.40 -9.68
CA VAL A 59 -9.87 13.28 -9.82
C VAL A 59 -8.59 13.81 -10.44
N VAL A 60 -7.48 13.70 -9.71
CA VAL A 60 -6.14 14.08 -10.18
C VAL A 60 -5.22 12.90 -10.37
N GLY A 61 -5.58 11.72 -9.90
CA GLY A 61 -4.82 10.48 -10.08
C GLY A 61 -5.76 9.30 -10.17
N ASP A 62 -5.36 8.32 -10.96
CA ASP A 62 -6.14 7.10 -11.19
C ASP A 62 -5.15 5.95 -11.24
N TYR A 63 -5.16 5.11 -10.21
CA TYR A 63 -4.23 4.01 -10.01
C TYR A 63 -4.96 2.71 -9.78
N TYR A 64 -4.21 1.61 -9.81
CA TYR A 64 -4.75 0.27 -9.55
C TYR A 64 -3.86 -0.42 -8.53
N ALA A 65 -4.45 -0.84 -7.41
CA ALA A 65 -3.76 -1.70 -6.46
C ALA A 65 -3.68 -3.12 -7.02
N ASP A 66 -2.51 -3.74 -6.94
CA ASP A 66 -2.32 -5.09 -7.48
C ASP A 66 -3.29 -6.08 -6.83
N ILE A 67 -3.31 -6.12 -5.50
CA ILE A 67 -4.16 -7.03 -4.73
C ILE A 67 -4.71 -6.29 -3.50
N ILE A 68 -5.98 -6.56 -3.17
CA ILE A 68 -6.56 -6.17 -1.89
C ILE A 68 -7.07 -7.43 -1.20
N VAL A 69 -6.64 -7.66 0.04
CA VAL A 69 -6.98 -8.84 0.83
C VAL A 69 -8.00 -8.47 1.89
N ASN A 70 -9.12 -9.19 1.94
CA ASN A 70 -10.20 -9.04 2.92
C ASN A 70 -10.72 -7.61 3.04
N ASP A 71 -10.61 -6.83 1.97
CA ASP A 71 -10.98 -5.40 1.97
C ASP A 71 -10.24 -4.58 3.04
N LEU A 72 -9.09 -5.07 3.50
CA LEU A 72 -8.32 -4.48 4.61
C LEU A 72 -6.88 -4.10 4.24
N ILE A 73 -6.22 -4.91 3.41
CA ILE A 73 -4.78 -4.82 3.21
C ILE A 73 -4.49 -4.70 1.72
N ILE A 74 -3.72 -3.67 1.36
CA ILE A 74 -3.25 -3.47 -0.01
C ILE A 74 -1.90 -4.19 -0.17
N LEU A 75 -1.77 -4.98 -1.23
CA LEU A 75 -0.50 -5.61 -1.61
C LEU A 75 -0.02 -5.02 -2.93
N GLU A 76 1.24 -4.66 -2.97
CA GLU A 76 1.92 -4.23 -4.20
C GLU A 76 3.04 -5.22 -4.52
N ILE A 77 3.13 -5.61 -5.79
CA ILE A 77 4.06 -6.63 -6.27
C ILE A 77 5.15 -5.97 -7.10
N LYS A 78 6.40 -6.28 -6.77
CA LYS A 78 7.57 -5.85 -7.52
C LYS A 78 8.44 -7.07 -7.85
N ALA A 79 9.18 -6.98 -8.94
CA ALA A 79 10.19 -7.97 -9.34
C ALA A 79 11.44 -7.19 -9.76
N ALA A 80 12.15 -6.66 -8.79
CA ALA A 80 13.28 -5.75 -8.99
C ALA A 80 14.50 -6.22 -8.19
N GLU A 81 15.64 -5.61 -8.43
CA GLU A 81 16.86 -5.92 -7.69
C GLU A 81 16.75 -5.57 -6.19
N GLY A 82 15.94 -4.56 -5.86
CA GLY A 82 15.67 -4.16 -4.49
C GLY A 82 14.46 -3.26 -4.43
N LEU A 83 13.93 -3.10 -3.22
CA LEU A 83 12.83 -2.17 -2.96
C LEU A 83 13.39 -0.78 -2.69
N ARG A 84 12.81 0.22 -3.34
CA ARG A 84 13.20 1.62 -3.19
C ARG A 84 12.25 2.34 -2.24
N ASP A 85 12.72 3.44 -1.66
CA ASP A 85 11.89 4.28 -0.79
C ASP A 85 10.66 4.81 -1.53
N GLU A 86 10.77 5.11 -2.82
CA GLU A 86 9.65 5.55 -3.65
C GLU A 86 8.54 4.50 -3.73
N ASN A 87 8.89 3.21 -3.74
CA ASN A 87 7.90 2.14 -3.77
C ASN A 87 7.05 2.14 -2.49
N LYS A 88 7.70 2.30 -1.34
CA LYS A 88 7.00 2.38 -0.06
C LYS A 88 6.17 3.66 0.04
N ALA A 89 6.71 4.79 -0.42
CA ALA A 89 6.00 6.06 -0.43
C ALA A 89 4.74 5.98 -1.30
N GLN A 90 4.81 5.32 -2.45
CA GLN A 90 3.64 5.10 -3.31
C GLN A 90 2.58 4.27 -2.61
N LEU A 91 2.98 3.20 -1.92
CA LEU A 91 2.04 2.36 -1.16
C LEU A 91 1.36 3.17 -0.05
N ILE A 92 2.12 3.99 0.68
CA ILE A 92 1.57 4.88 1.69
C ILE A 92 0.54 5.84 1.07
N ASN A 93 0.83 6.37 -0.11
CA ASN A 93 -0.11 7.26 -0.81
C ASN A 93 -1.41 6.53 -1.19
N TYR A 94 -1.33 5.26 -1.55
CA TYR A 94 -2.53 4.45 -1.79
C TYR A 94 -3.35 4.26 -0.51
N LEU A 95 -2.69 4.09 0.63
CA LEU A 95 -3.37 4.03 1.92
C LEU A 95 -4.06 5.36 2.25
N LYS A 96 -3.40 6.49 1.97
CA LYS A 96 -3.99 7.83 2.16
C LYS A 96 -5.24 8.04 1.31
N ALA A 97 -5.24 7.50 0.10
CA ALA A 97 -6.33 7.68 -0.87
C ALA A 97 -7.51 6.72 -0.64
N THR A 98 -7.41 5.78 0.30
CA THR A 98 -8.41 4.75 0.57
C THR A 98 -8.77 4.72 2.05
N ASN A 99 -9.70 3.84 2.41
CA ASN A 99 -10.02 3.56 3.80
C ASN A 99 -9.14 2.45 4.40
N LYS A 100 -8.10 2.01 3.68
CA LYS A 100 -7.18 0.99 4.15
C LYS A 100 -6.08 1.62 5.00
N GLN A 101 -5.58 0.90 5.98
CA GLN A 101 -4.57 1.38 6.92
C GLN A 101 -3.24 0.65 6.81
N VAL A 102 -3.24 -0.55 6.22
CA VAL A 102 -2.07 -1.42 6.15
C VAL A 102 -1.83 -1.83 4.71
N GLY A 103 -0.58 -1.81 4.31
CA GLY A 103 -0.13 -2.33 3.02
C GLY A 103 1.14 -3.13 3.16
N LEU A 104 1.35 -4.04 2.24
CA LEU A 104 2.57 -4.83 2.12
C LEU A 104 3.10 -4.67 0.70
N LEU A 105 4.39 -4.42 0.62
CA LEU A 105 5.12 -4.34 -0.63
C LEU A 105 6.00 -5.57 -0.73
N PHE A 106 5.78 -6.41 -1.73
CA PHE A 106 6.54 -7.65 -1.94
C PHE A 106 7.48 -7.53 -3.12
N ASN A 107 8.71 -7.97 -2.95
CA ASN A 107 9.68 -8.05 -4.03
C ASN A 107 10.06 -9.50 -4.33
N PHE A 108 9.72 -9.95 -5.53
CA PHE A 108 10.10 -11.25 -6.07
C PHE A 108 11.39 -11.15 -6.90
N GLY A 109 12.37 -10.40 -6.39
CA GLY A 109 13.68 -10.29 -6.99
C GLY A 109 14.59 -11.47 -6.64
N LYS A 110 15.89 -11.35 -6.90
CA LYS A 110 16.88 -12.41 -6.59
C LYS A 110 16.85 -12.76 -5.11
N LYS A 111 16.60 -11.79 -4.24
CA LYS A 111 16.34 -12.00 -2.82
C LYS A 111 14.90 -11.62 -2.54
N PRO A 112 14.10 -12.51 -1.93
CA PRO A 112 12.76 -12.13 -1.53
C PRO A 112 12.84 -11.09 -0.41
N ASP A 113 12.08 -10.03 -0.53
CA ASP A 113 12.03 -8.96 0.47
C ASP A 113 10.64 -8.37 0.52
N PHE A 114 10.28 -7.80 1.65
CA PHE A 114 9.02 -7.12 1.80
C PHE A 114 9.15 -5.92 2.73
N LYS A 115 8.24 -4.97 2.55
CA LYS A 115 8.10 -3.81 3.43
C LYS A 115 6.65 -3.70 3.86
N ARG A 116 6.45 -3.33 5.11
CA ARG A 116 5.12 -3.03 5.65
C ARG A 116 4.93 -1.52 5.69
N ALA A 117 3.76 -1.06 5.27
CA ALA A 117 3.38 0.34 5.36
C ALA A 117 2.10 0.44 6.19
N ILE A 118 2.05 1.44 7.06
CA ILE A 118 0.90 1.71 7.90
C ILE A 118 0.56 3.20 7.80
N PHE A 119 -0.72 3.48 7.53
CA PHE A 119 -1.26 4.84 7.60
C PHE A 119 -2.59 4.75 8.32
N SER A 120 -2.57 4.96 9.63
CA SER A 120 -3.73 4.75 10.50
C SER A 120 -4.85 5.77 10.26
N ASN A 121 -6.06 5.42 10.64
CA ASN A 121 -7.20 6.34 10.57
C ASN A 121 -6.95 7.60 11.37
N GLU A 122 -6.28 7.50 12.50
CA GLU A 122 -5.88 8.65 13.31
C GLU A 122 -4.99 9.61 12.51
N ARG A 123 -4.01 9.09 11.78
CA ARG A 123 -3.18 9.90 10.89
C ARG A 123 -3.96 10.52 9.73
N LYS A 124 -4.96 9.81 9.22
CA LYS A 124 -5.84 10.33 8.16
C LYS A 124 -6.64 11.52 8.65
N GLU A 125 -7.18 11.45 9.86
CA GLU A 125 -7.90 12.56 10.48
C GLU A 125 -7.01 13.80 10.65
N ILE A 126 -5.79 13.61 11.14
CA ILE A 126 -4.80 14.69 11.27
C ILE A 126 -4.49 15.29 9.89
N SER A 127 -4.27 14.44 8.90
CA SER A 127 -3.99 14.87 7.52
C SER A 127 -5.13 15.69 6.93
N GLU A 128 -6.37 15.30 7.17
CA GLU A 128 -7.55 16.05 6.74
C GLU A 128 -7.63 17.43 7.40
N LEU A 129 -7.34 17.48 8.70
CA LEU A 129 -7.31 18.73 9.44
C LEU A 129 -6.22 19.68 8.92
N GLU A 130 -5.04 19.13 8.62
CA GLU A 130 -3.94 19.91 8.04
C GLU A 130 -4.30 20.46 6.65
N THR A 131 -5.01 19.66 5.86
CA THR A 131 -5.49 20.08 4.54
C THR A 131 -6.51 21.21 4.63
N GLN A 132 -7.40 21.16 5.63
CA GLN A 132 -8.40 22.19 5.88
C GLN A 132 -7.79 23.44 6.51
N ASN A 133 -6.70 23.30 7.25
CA ASN A 133 -6.02 24.41 7.90
C ASN A 133 -4.50 24.30 7.69
N PRO A 134 -3.99 24.83 6.55
CA PRO A 134 -2.56 24.74 6.23
C PRO A 134 -1.65 25.36 7.28
N CYS A 135 -2.16 26.26 8.12
CA CYS A 135 -1.38 26.89 9.18
C CYS A 135 -0.94 25.93 10.25
N LEU A 136 -1.68 24.84 10.50
CA LEU A 136 -1.29 23.82 11.49
C LEU A 136 -0.02 23.09 11.07
N SER A 137 0.07 22.72 9.80
CA SER A 137 1.26 22.08 9.24
C SER A 137 2.44 23.08 9.17
N ALA A 138 2.19 24.33 8.79
CA ALA A 138 3.20 25.39 8.68
C ALA A 138 3.80 25.78 10.03
N GLN A 139 3.06 25.71 11.13
CA GLN A 139 3.55 26.03 12.47
C GLN A 139 4.69 25.11 12.91
N SER A 140 4.62 23.84 12.59
CA SER A 140 5.69 22.89 12.93
C SER A 140 6.96 23.13 12.13
N ALA A 141 6.87 23.78 10.97
CA ALA A 141 7.99 24.07 10.07
C ALA A 141 8.45 25.53 10.12
N SER A 142 7.94 26.33 11.05
CA SER A 142 8.26 27.75 11.19
C SER A 142 7.96 28.57 9.92
N HIS A 143 6.93 28.21 9.21
CA HIS A 143 6.55 28.90 7.99
C HIS A 143 5.59 30.06 8.26
N PHE A 144 5.66 31.05 7.39
CA PHE A 144 4.68 32.12 7.35
C PHE A 144 3.29 31.53 7.05
N CYS A 145 2.34 31.83 7.94
CA CYS A 145 0.96 31.41 7.74
C CYS A 145 0.21 32.57 7.07
N PRO A 146 -0.19 32.41 5.78
CA PRO A 146 -0.95 33.49 5.16
C PRO A 146 -2.31 33.65 5.83
N THR A 147 -2.65 34.89 6.12
CA THR A 147 -3.98 35.20 6.64
C THR A 147 -4.97 35.07 5.50
N TRP A 148 -5.70 33.99 5.50
CA TRP A 148 -6.86 33.86 4.62
C TRP A 148 -7.99 34.61 5.23
N GLY A 149 -8.48 35.56 4.49
CA GLY A 149 -9.65 36.33 4.92
C GLY A 149 -10.89 35.46 5.05
#